data_9b2948051018a0a63a5500bbf64f906c
#
_entry.id   9b2948051018a0a63a5500bbf64f906c
#
_cell.length_a   1.000
_cell.length_b   1.000
_cell.length_c   1.000
_cell.angle_alpha   90.00
_cell.angle_beta   90.00
_cell.angle_gamma   90.00
#
_symmetry.space_group_name_H-M   'P 1'
#
loop_
_entity.id
_entity.type
_entity.pdbx_description
1 polymer ?
#
loop_
_entity_poly.entity_id
_entity_poly.type
_entity_poly.pdbx_seq_one_letter_code
_entity_poly.pdbx_strand_id
1 'polypeptide(L)'
;MAVSAKIKNLAPGAYFNAGPVEVVVLEHFTDGRTLLAAKEPIGNRPFTVRPFTYNRMEPEPAANNFAFSTLRFDLNEDFLSALDDAGVIPANKVLEAEWSLADHDGTNRYGVAVCKVAMLPEPLVRKYYDAGLLEIDDWEWTITPFAGYAGYVRFVYSGGGLDWYSAYGGNCGVRPAFFVDSEICLSLDQEEIELSDEALLTGFTSKQLVNEVLRRIAAGEDNEDE
;
A
#
# COMPACT_ATOMS: atom_id res chain seq x y z
N MET A 1 -17.00 19.30 9.05
CA MET A 1 -16.36 20.39 8.28
C MET A 1 -15.14 19.81 7.61
N ALA A 2 -14.99 19.98 6.29
CA ALA A 2 -13.79 19.48 5.60
C ALA A 2 -12.54 20.21 6.12
N VAL A 3 -11.54 19.44 6.52
CA VAL A 3 -10.23 19.94 6.93
C VAL A 3 -9.26 19.68 5.80
N SER A 4 -8.55 20.71 5.35
CA SER A 4 -7.51 20.55 4.35
C SER A 4 -6.19 20.22 5.07
N ALA A 5 -5.64 19.03 4.81
CA ALA A 5 -4.36 18.60 5.35
C ALA A 5 -3.41 18.18 4.23
N LYS A 6 -2.13 18.55 4.34
CA LYS A 6 -1.10 17.99 3.46
C LYS A 6 -0.73 16.58 3.92
N ILE A 7 -0.54 15.66 2.96
CA ILE A 7 -0.17 14.27 3.27
C ILE A 7 1.06 14.20 4.17
N LYS A 8 2.07 15.04 3.95
CA LYS A 8 3.29 15.08 4.78
C LYS A 8 3.06 15.37 6.27
N ASN A 9 1.89 15.91 6.62
CA ASN A 9 1.53 16.23 7.99
C ASN A 9 0.78 15.08 8.69
N LEU A 10 0.42 14.04 7.95
CA LEU A 10 -0.16 12.82 8.51
C LEU A 10 0.97 11.92 9.03
N ALA A 11 0.84 11.40 10.24
CA ALA A 11 1.85 10.48 10.77
C ALA A 11 1.82 9.13 10.02
N PRO A 12 2.95 8.39 9.92
CA PRO A 12 2.90 6.98 9.56
C PRO A 12 1.90 6.23 10.45
N GLY A 13 1.07 5.37 9.86
CA GLY A 13 -0.04 4.69 10.52
C GLY A 13 -1.37 5.47 10.49
N ALA A 14 -1.38 6.76 10.18
CA ALA A 14 -2.62 7.47 9.90
C ALA A 14 -3.27 6.92 8.63
N TYR A 15 -4.59 6.77 8.64
CA TYR A 15 -5.34 6.30 7.48
C TYR A 15 -6.53 7.22 7.17
N PHE A 16 -6.96 7.20 5.93
CA PHE A 16 -8.07 8.01 5.45
C PHE A 16 -8.72 7.35 4.22
N ASN A 17 -9.97 7.71 3.97
CA ASN A 17 -10.69 7.23 2.81
C ASN A 17 -10.19 7.92 1.53
N ALA A 18 -9.69 7.13 0.57
CA ALA A 18 -9.24 7.61 -0.73
C ALA A 18 -10.27 7.35 -1.85
N GLY A 19 -11.47 6.91 -1.50
CA GLY A 19 -12.59 6.61 -2.40
C GLY A 19 -12.80 5.11 -2.55
N PRO A 20 -12.05 4.39 -3.42
CA PRO A 20 -12.26 2.94 -3.58
C PRO A 20 -11.74 2.12 -2.39
N VAL A 21 -10.85 2.71 -1.59
CA VAL A 21 -10.22 2.06 -0.42
C VAL A 21 -9.88 3.09 0.66
N GLU A 22 -9.79 2.64 1.91
CA GLU A 22 -9.02 3.33 2.92
C GLU A 22 -7.53 3.09 2.65
N VAL A 23 -6.72 4.12 2.80
CA VAL A 23 -5.26 4.04 2.65
C VAL A 23 -4.57 4.41 3.95
N VAL A 24 -3.49 3.72 4.25
CA VAL A 24 -2.58 4.00 5.37
C VAL A 24 -1.32 4.68 4.87
N VAL A 25 -0.84 5.68 5.61
CA VAL A 25 0.47 6.31 5.40
C VAL A 25 1.54 5.38 5.94
N LEU A 26 2.40 4.87 5.07
CA LEU A 26 3.50 3.96 5.49
C LEU A 26 4.78 4.72 5.80
N GLU A 27 5.20 5.63 4.93
CA GLU A 27 6.48 6.32 5.08
C GLU A 27 6.53 7.62 4.27
N HIS A 28 7.19 8.63 4.84
CA HIS A 28 7.58 9.86 4.15
C HIS A 28 9.06 9.80 3.79
N PHE A 29 9.36 10.02 2.53
CA PHE A 29 10.73 9.99 2.01
C PHE A 29 11.32 11.40 1.94
N THR A 30 12.63 11.49 2.09
CA THR A 30 13.37 12.77 2.04
C THR A 30 13.35 13.43 0.66
N ASP A 31 12.98 12.70 -0.38
CA ASP A 31 12.82 13.20 -1.75
C ASP A 31 11.42 13.83 -2.00
N GLY A 32 10.59 13.95 -0.97
CA GLY A 32 9.26 14.56 -1.04
C GLY A 32 8.13 13.61 -1.46
N ARG A 33 8.38 12.30 -1.48
CA ARG A 33 7.36 11.29 -1.74
C ARG A 33 6.82 10.70 -0.45
N THR A 34 5.56 10.30 -0.47
CA THR A 34 4.92 9.49 0.58
C THR A 34 4.45 8.18 -0.02
N LEU A 35 4.77 7.07 0.64
CA LEU A 35 4.23 5.75 0.30
C LEU A 35 2.93 5.52 1.07
N LEU A 36 1.90 5.20 0.31
CA LEU A 36 0.59 4.79 0.80
C LEU A 36 0.34 3.33 0.42
N ALA A 37 -0.43 2.62 1.22
CA ALA A 37 -1.00 1.33 0.85
C ALA A 37 -2.48 1.29 1.21
N ALA A 38 -3.27 0.46 0.52
CA ALA A 38 -4.61 0.16 0.99
C ALA A 38 -4.53 -0.47 2.39
N LYS A 39 -5.40 -0.04 3.29
CA LYS A 39 -5.49 -0.58 4.66
C LYS A 39 -5.86 -2.05 4.61
N GLU A 40 -6.82 -2.40 3.75
CA GLU A 40 -7.28 -3.76 3.50
C GLU A 40 -7.07 -4.17 2.04
N PRO A 41 -6.93 -5.48 1.74
CA PRO A 41 -6.93 -5.96 0.36
C PRO A 41 -8.23 -5.65 -0.36
N ILE A 42 -8.15 -5.30 -1.64
CA ILE A 42 -9.32 -5.00 -2.50
C ILE A 42 -10.05 -6.26 -3.01
N GLY A 43 -9.65 -7.43 -2.55
CA GLY A 43 -10.22 -8.74 -2.89
C GLY A 43 -9.17 -9.74 -3.36
N ASN A 44 -9.59 -10.98 -3.52
CA ASN A 44 -8.72 -12.08 -3.91
C ASN A 44 -8.70 -12.25 -5.43
N ARG A 45 -7.50 -12.32 -6.03
CA ARG A 45 -7.32 -12.49 -7.47
C ARG A 45 -6.07 -13.31 -7.79
N PRO A 46 -6.02 -14.00 -8.96
CA PRO A 46 -4.77 -14.53 -9.47
C PRO A 46 -3.74 -13.40 -9.69
N PHE A 47 -2.48 -13.68 -9.42
CA PHE A 47 -1.40 -12.75 -9.73
C PHE A 47 -1.30 -12.49 -11.25
N THR A 48 -1.49 -13.55 -12.02
CA THR A 48 -1.64 -13.46 -13.47
C THR A 48 -2.60 -14.53 -13.97
N VAL A 49 -3.27 -14.26 -15.09
CA VAL A 49 -4.09 -15.28 -15.79
C VAL A 49 -3.30 -15.85 -16.96
N ARG A 50 -3.55 -17.12 -17.27
CA ARG A 50 -2.94 -17.72 -18.46
C ARG A 50 -3.50 -17.05 -19.70
N PRO A 51 -2.67 -16.62 -20.66
CA PRO A 51 -3.17 -16.09 -21.92
C PRO A 51 -3.98 -17.17 -22.65
N PHE A 52 -5.11 -16.77 -23.22
CA PHE A 52 -6.03 -17.66 -23.96
C PHE A 52 -5.39 -18.24 -25.24
N THR A 53 -4.37 -17.53 -25.76
CA THR A 53 -3.63 -17.95 -26.96
C THR A 53 -2.16 -18.17 -26.61
N TYR A 54 -1.82 -19.41 -26.31
CA TYR A 54 -0.44 -19.81 -26.18
C TYR A 54 0.20 -20.02 -27.56
N ASN A 55 1.05 -19.11 -27.98
CA ASN A 55 1.91 -19.33 -29.13
C ASN A 55 3.21 -19.98 -28.63
N ARG A 56 3.38 -21.28 -28.86
CA ARG A 56 4.56 -22.07 -28.43
C ARG A 56 5.91 -21.56 -28.97
N MET A 57 5.91 -20.57 -29.84
CA MET A 57 7.12 -20.06 -30.50
C MET A 57 7.71 -18.82 -29.82
N GLU A 58 6.96 -18.18 -28.86
CA GLU A 58 7.49 -17.07 -28.09
C GLU A 58 7.67 -17.53 -26.63
N PRO A 59 8.82 -17.22 -25.99
CA PRO A 59 9.00 -17.50 -24.58
C PRO A 59 7.96 -16.71 -23.80
N GLU A 60 7.06 -17.41 -23.08
CA GLU A 60 6.15 -16.75 -22.17
C GLU A 60 6.93 -15.90 -21.16
N PRO A 61 6.48 -14.67 -20.87
CA PRO A 61 6.94 -13.98 -19.67
C PRO A 61 6.71 -14.90 -18.48
N ALA A 62 7.68 -15.01 -17.60
CA ALA A 62 7.51 -15.83 -16.40
C ALA A 62 6.28 -15.36 -15.62
N ALA A 63 5.42 -16.30 -15.24
CA ALA A 63 4.14 -15.98 -14.59
C ALA A 63 4.29 -15.17 -13.29
N ASN A 64 5.44 -15.27 -12.64
CA ASN A 64 5.78 -14.54 -11.42
C ASN A 64 6.51 -13.20 -11.68
N ASN A 65 6.58 -12.73 -12.93
CA ASN A 65 7.12 -11.41 -13.24
C ASN A 65 6.00 -10.36 -13.19
N PHE A 66 5.98 -9.57 -12.12
CA PHE A 66 4.96 -8.53 -11.94
C PHE A 66 4.87 -7.55 -13.10
N ALA A 67 5.99 -7.23 -13.75
CA ALA A 67 6.00 -6.28 -14.87
C ALA A 67 5.07 -6.70 -16.04
N PHE A 68 4.76 -7.99 -16.15
CA PHE A 68 3.90 -8.58 -17.19
C PHE A 68 2.66 -9.27 -16.63
N SER A 69 2.39 -9.17 -15.33
CA SER A 69 1.22 -9.79 -14.70
C SER A 69 -0.07 -9.06 -15.03
N THR A 70 -1.20 -9.78 -15.03
CA THR A 70 -2.52 -9.15 -15.17
C THR A 70 -2.82 -8.23 -14.00
N LEU A 71 -2.39 -8.56 -12.78
CA LEU A 71 -2.56 -7.67 -11.62
C LEU A 71 -1.91 -6.30 -11.82
N ARG A 72 -0.71 -6.22 -12.45
CA ARG A 72 -0.12 -4.93 -12.75
C ARG A 72 -1.00 -4.09 -13.65
N PHE A 73 -1.60 -4.69 -14.68
CA PHE A 73 -2.52 -3.97 -15.59
C PHE A 73 -3.77 -3.53 -14.84
N ASP A 74 -4.44 -4.44 -14.13
CA ASP A 74 -5.65 -4.14 -13.36
C ASP A 74 -5.43 -3.00 -12.36
N LEU A 75 -4.28 -3.00 -11.65
CA LEU A 75 -3.94 -1.96 -10.69
C LEU A 75 -3.68 -0.59 -11.33
N ASN A 76 -3.08 -0.56 -12.53
CA ASN A 76 -2.70 0.69 -13.19
C ASN A 76 -3.76 1.21 -14.18
N GLU A 77 -4.78 0.42 -14.47
CA GLU A 77 -5.95 0.80 -15.27
C GLU A 77 -7.18 0.96 -14.38
N ASP A 78 -7.76 -0.15 -13.91
CA ASP A 78 -9.04 -0.14 -13.20
C ASP A 78 -8.97 0.54 -11.84
N PHE A 79 -8.01 0.14 -10.99
CA PHE A 79 -7.87 0.72 -9.65
C PHE A 79 -7.46 2.19 -9.69
N LEU A 80 -6.49 2.55 -10.54
CA LEU A 80 -6.03 3.93 -10.69
C LEU A 80 -7.15 4.84 -11.24
N SER A 81 -8.00 4.34 -12.15
CA SER A 81 -9.18 5.05 -12.64
C SER A 81 -10.20 5.26 -11.53
N ALA A 82 -10.50 4.23 -10.73
CA ALA A 82 -11.42 4.35 -9.60
C ALA A 82 -10.91 5.34 -8.53
N LEU A 83 -9.60 5.41 -8.31
CA LEU A 83 -8.98 6.38 -7.41
C LEU A 83 -9.13 7.82 -7.94
N ASP A 84 -8.96 8.02 -9.25
CA ASP A 84 -9.14 9.31 -9.92
C ASP A 84 -10.60 9.77 -9.89
N ASP A 85 -11.53 8.88 -10.17
CA ASP A 85 -12.98 9.16 -10.16
C ASP A 85 -13.48 9.58 -8.78
N ALA A 86 -12.88 9.06 -7.71
CA ALA A 86 -13.19 9.46 -6.35
C ALA A 86 -12.71 10.88 -6.00
N GLY A 87 -11.70 11.39 -6.71
CA GLY A 87 -11.24 12.78 -6.63
C GLY A 87 -10.46 13.15 -5.36
N VAL A 88 -10.23 12.21 -4.43
CA VAL A 88 -9.46 12.47 -3.20
C VAL A 88 -7.95 12.48 -3.50
N ILE A 89 -7.49 11.50 -4.28
CA ILE A 89 -6.13 11.43 -4.81
C ILE A 89 -6.21 11.33 -6.34
N PRO A 90 -6.06 12.45 -7.08
CA PRO A 90 -6.10 12.41 -8.53
C PRO A 90 -4.98 11.52 -9.11
N ALA A 91 -5.26 10.75 -10.18
CA ALA A 91 -4.32 9.81 -10.81
C ALA A 91 -3.02 10.49 -11.30
N ASN A 92 -3.07 11.79 -11.64
CA ASN A 92 -1.89 12.57 -12.02
C ASN A 92 -0.99 12.93 -10.83
N LYS A 93 -1.46 12.70 -9.59
CA LYS A 93 -0.72 12.90 -8.35
C LYS A 93 -0.12 11.59 -7.82
N VAL A 94 -0.57 10.45 -8.33
CA VAL A 94 0.09 9.16 -8.11
C VAL A 94 1.34 9.11 -8.98
N LEU A 95 2.49 8.97 -8.34
CA LEU A 95 3.80 9.04 -8.97
C LEU A 95 4.18 7.69 -9.59
N GLU A 96 4.81 7.74 -10.75
CA GLU A 96 5.48 6.57 -11.31
C GLU A 96 6.72 6.25 -10.46
N ALA A 97 6.93 4.99 -10.14
CA ALA A 97 8.02 4.53 -9.32
C ALA A 97 8.63 3.23 -9.85
N GLU A 98 9.89 3.00 -9.50
CA GLU A 98 10.58 1.75 -9.72
C GLU A 98 10.31 0.79 -8.56
N TRP A 99 9.68 -0.33 -8.85
CA TRP A 99 9.38 -1.39 -7.90
C TRP A 99 10.33 -2.56 -8.11
N SER A 100 11.15 -2.86 -7.11
CA SER A 100 12.12 -3.97 -7.20
C SER A 100 11.43 -5.31 -7.38
N LEU A 101 11.88 -6.07 -8.38
CA LEU A 101 11.46 -7.44 -8.63
C LEU A 101 12.55 -8.45 -8.25
N ALA A 102 13.38 -8.08 -7.26
CA ALA A 102 14.35 -9.02 -6.71
C ALA A 102 13.62 -10.24 -6.12
N ASP A 103 14.16 -11.42 -6.40
CA ASP A 103 13.69 -12.69 -5.84
C ASP A 103 13.88 -12.70 -4.30
N HIS A 104 13.19 -13.59 -3.62
CA HIS A 104 13.31 -13.72 -2.16
C HIS A 104 14.73 -14.14 -1.68
N ASP A 105 15.56 -14.71 -2.56
CA ASP A 105 16.97 -15.04 -2.29
C ASP A 105 17.95 -13.89 -2.60
N GLY A 106 17.44 -12.74 -3.01
CA GLY A 106 18.21 -11.54 -3.35
C GLY A 106 18.69 -11.49 -4.80
N THR A 107 18.46 -12.51 -5.62
CA THR A 107 18.74 -12.41 -7.04
C THR A 107 17.73 -11.49 -7.74
N ASN A 108 18.17 -10.73 -8.72
CA ASN A 108 17.32 -9.76 -9.42
C ASN A 108 17.29 -10.05 -10.93
N ARG A 109 16.60 -11.11 -11.33
CA ARG A 109 16.49 -11.53 -12.73
C ARG A 109 15.50 -10.69 -13.56
N TYR A 110 14.55 -10.01 -12.90
CA TYR A 110 13.53 -9.23 -13.58
C TYR A 110 13.73 -7.71 -13.48
N GLY A 111 14.75 -7.27 -12.73
CA GLY A 111 15.09 -5.84 -12.58
C GLY A 111 14.03 -5.12 -11.75
N VAL A 112 13.34 -4.18 -12.37
CA VAL A 112 12.29 -3.37 -11.76
C VAL A 112 11.04 -3.35 -12.63
N ALA A 113 9.88 -3.18 -12.01
CA ALA A 113 8.67 -2.77 -12.69
C ALA A 113 8.48 -1.26 -12.52
N VAL A 114 8.33 -0.54 -13.62
CA VAL A 114 8.03 0.90 -13.60
C VAL A 114 6.53 1.07 -13.76
N CYS A 115 5.86 1.54 -12.71
CA CYS A 115 4.42 1.78 -12.73
C CYS A 115 3.99 2.65 -11.54
N LYS A 116 2.76 3.14 -11.57
CA LYS A 116 2.20 3.99 -10.52
C LYS A 116 1.74 3.20 -9.31
N VAL A 117 1.06 2.07 -9.55
CA VAL A 117 0.48 1.24 -8.50
C VAL A 117 1.05 -0.18 -8.58
N ALA A 118 1.48 -0.71 -7.45
CA ALA A 118 1.94 -2.08 -7.30
C ALA A 118 1.37 -2.68 -6.00
N MET A 119 1.76 -3.90 -5.67
CA MET A 119 1.75 -4.41 -4.30
C MET A 119 3.15 -4.23 -3.71
N LEU A 120 3.26 -4.32 -2.39
CA LEU A 120 4.58 -4.21 -1.75
C LEU A 120 5.46 -5.44 -2.05
N PRO A 121 6.77 -5.25 -2.30
CA PRO A 121 7.72 -6.37 -2.28
C PRO A 121 7.92 -6.89 -0.85
N GLU A 122 8.28 -8.17 -0.72
CA GLU A 122 8.47 -8.85 0.59
C GLU A 122 9.26 -8.03 1.62
N PRO A 123 10.40 -7.41 1.30
CA PRO A 123 11.16 -6.64 2.29
C PRO A 123 10.38 -5.45 2.87
N LEU A 124 9.52 -4.80 2.06
CA LEU A 124 8.69 -3.69 2.53
C LEU A 124 7.48 -4.20 3.32
N VAL A 125 6.88 -5.32 2.94
CA VAL A 125 5.82 -5.96 3.74
C VAL A 125 6.34 -6.26 5.14
N ARG A 126 7.52 -6.90 5.27
CA ARG A 126 8.13 -7.18 6.56
C ARG A 126 8.38 -5.90 7.37
N LYS A 127 9.00 -4.89 6.73
CA LYS A 127 9.32 -3.61 7.38
C LYS A 127 8.08 -2.97 8.01
N TYR A 128 6.98 -2.89 7.27
CA TYR A 128 5.80 -2.19 7.74
C TYR A 128 4.90 -3.05 8.63
N TYR A 129 4.91 -4.37 8.46
CA TYR A 129 4.27 -5.30 9.39
C TYR A 129 4.96 -5.26 10.77
N ASP A 130 6.29 -5.38 10.81
CA ASP A 130 7.07 -5.32 12.05
C ASP A 130 6.97 -3.96 12.76
N ALA A 131 6.68 -2.89 12.01
CA ALA A 131 6.42 -1.56 12.54
C ALA A 131 4.97 -1.34 13.00
N GLY A 132 4.08 -2.34 12.90
CA GLY A 132 2.66 -2.22 13.25
C GLY A 132 1.84 -1.34 12.30
N LEU A 133 2.35 -1.06 11.09
CA LEU A 133 1.68 -0.21 10.10
C LEU A 133 0.81 -0.98 9.10
N LEU A 134 0.94 -2.30 9.07
CA LEU A 134 0.13 -3.21 8.26
C LEU A 134 -0.42 -4.32 9.14
N GLU A 135 -1.73 -4.50 9.10
CA GLU A 135 -2.40 -5.68 9.61
C GLU A 135 -2.58 -6.69 8.47
N ILE A 136 -2.26 -7.96 8.72
CA ILE A 136 -2.34 -9.03 7.72
C ILE A 136 -3.12 -10.19 8.34
N ASP A 137 -4.38 -10.29 7.93
CA ASP A 137 -5.34 -11.24 8.49
C ASP A 137 -5.53 -12.49 7.62
N ASP A 138 -5.21 -12.38 6.32
CA ASP A 138 -5.35 -13.46 5.33
C ASP A 138 -4.15 -13.46 4.38
N TRP A 139 -4.19 -14.31 3.38
CA TRP A 139 -3.15 -14.43 2.35
C TRP A 139 -3.17 -13.22 1.43
N GLU A 140 -2.02 -12.55 1.28
CA GLU A 140 -1.86 -11.40 0.41
C GLU A 140 -0.64 -11.54 -0.48
N TRP A 141 -0.80 -11.20 -1.75
CA TRP A 141 0.30 -11.17 -2.70
C TRP A 141 1.36 -10.13 -2.34
N THR A 142 2.61 -10.50 -2.53
CA THR A 142 3.70 -9.55 -2.75
C THR A 142 4.03 -9.49 -4.24
N ILE A 143 4.88 -8.54 -4.67
CA ILE A 143 5.43 -8.57 -6.05
C ILE A 143 6.72 -9.39 -6.15
N THR A 144 7.18 -10.00 -5.05
CA THR A 144 8.45 -10.73 -4.99
C THR A 144 8.30 -12.09 -5.66
N PRO A 145 9.09 -12.40 -6.71
CA PRO A 145 9.09 -13.71 -7.32
C PRO A 145 9.63 -14.78 -6.35
N PHE A 146 9.24 -16.02 -6.56
CA PHE A 146 9.89 -17.15 -5.89
C PHE A 146 11.07 -17.66 -6.73
N ALA A 147 12.30 -17.60 -6.18
CA ALA A 147 13.52 -17.94 -6.89
C ALA A 147 13.50 -19.36 -7.46
N GLY A 148 13.95 -19.50 -8.69
CA GLY A 148 14.05 -20.80 -9.37
C GLY A 148 12.73 -21.34 -9.95
N TYR A 149 11.57 -20.75 -9.65
CA TYR A 149 10.26 -21.27 -10.08
C TYR A 149 9.41 -20.15 -10.71
N ALA A 150 9.42 -20.06 -12.02
CA ALA A 150 8.75 -19.00 -12.80
C ALA A 150 7.21 -18.95 -12.64
N GLY A 151 6.61 -19.95 -12.05
CA GLY A 151 5.16 -20.02 -11.83
C GLY A 151 4.71 -19.67 -10.40
N TYR A 152 5.63 -19.27 -9.51
CA TYR A 152 5.31 -19.03 -8.10
C TYR A 152 5.73 -17.64 -7.65
N VAL A 153 4.89 -17.03 -6.81
CA VAL A 153 5.07 -15.70 -6.23
C VAL A 153 5.09 -15.83 -4.71
N ARG A 154 5.83 -14.99 -4.04
CA ARG A 154 5.79 -14.88 -2.58
C ARG A 154 4.47 -14.24 -2.16
N PHE A 155 3.87 -14.76 -1.11
CA PHE A 155 2.75 -14.16 -0.42
C PHE A 155 3.00 -14.13 1.08
N VAL A 156 2.33 -13.21 1.76
CA VAL A 156 2.29 -13.14 3.21
C VAL A 156 0.96 -13.72 3.69
N TYR A 157 0.96 -14.40 4.82
CA TYR A 157 -0.26 -14.92 5.46
C TYR A 157 -0.43 -14.33 6.85
N SER A 158 -1.59 -14.57 7.47
CA SER A 158 -1.92 -14.05 8.79
C SER A 158 -0.79 -14.26 9.80
N GLY A 159 -0.46 -13.20 10.54
CA GLY A 159 0.68 -13.19 11.44
C GLY A 159 2.03 -12.88 10.79
N GLY A 160 2.05 -12.35 9.55
CA GLY A 160 3.26 -11.86 8.87
C GLY A 160 4.21 -12.94 8.34
N GLY A 161 3.83 -14.21 8.42
CA GLY A 161 4.61 -15.29 7.85
C GLY A 161 4.61 -15.25 6.32
N LEU A 162 5.65 -15.79 5.67
CA LEU A 162 5.83 -15.73 4.23
C LEU A 162 5.95 -17.13 3.65
N ASP A 163 5.27 -17.36 2.53
CA ASP A 163 5.33 -18.61 1.78
C ASP A 163 5.22 -18.31 0.27
N TRP A 164 5.03 -19.30 -0.56
CA TRP A 164 4.89 -19.16 -2.00
C TRP A 164 3.61 -19.85 -2.49
N TYR A 165 3.01 -19.26 -3.52
CA TYR A 165 1.80 -19.79 -4.13
C TYR A 165 1.86 -19.65 -5.65
N SER A 166 1.06 -20.48 -6.35
CA SER A 166 0.97 -20.43 -7.80
C SER A 166 0.44 -19.06 -8.26
N ALA A 167 1.14 -18.39 -9.15
CA ALA A 167 0.73 -17.13 -9.74
C ALA A 167 -0.66 -17.17 -10.39
N TYR A 168 -1.15 -18.35 -10.74
CA TYR A 168 -2.47 -18.59 -11.32
C TYR A 168 -3.55 -18.87 -10.26
N GLY A 169 -3.19 -18.97 -8.98
CA GLY A 169 -4.13 -19.19 -7.88
C GLY A 169 -4.87 -17.90 -7.51
N GLY A 170 -6.17 -18.00 -7.25
CA GLY A 170 -7.03 -16.85 -6.96
C GLY A 170 -7.32 -16.61 -5.48
N ASN A 171 -6.52 -17.15 -4.56
CA ASN A 171 -6.84 -17.14 -3.12
C ASN A 171 -6.12 -16.05 -2.32
N CYS A 172 -5.21 -15.30 -2.94
CA CYS A 172 -4.47 -14.24 -2.24
C CYS A 172 -5.12 -12.88 -2.50
N GLY A 173 -5.22 -12.09 -1.46
CA GLY A 173 -5.67 -10.72 -1.48
C GLY A 173 -4.69 -9.81 -2.25
N VAL A 174 -5.22 -8.76 -2.81
CA VAL A 174 -4.46 -7.74 -3.53
C VAL A 174 -4.49 -6.47 -2.71
N ARG A 175 -3.36 -6.03 -2.17
CA ARG A 175 -3.21 -4.78 -1.42
C ARG A 175 -2.46 -3.75 -2.28
N PRO A 176 -3.16 -2.80 -2.93
CA PRO A 176 -2.50 -1.75 -3.70
C PRO A 176 -1.60 -0.88 -2.84
N ALA A 177 -0.43 -0.52 -3.38
CA ALA A 177 0.50 0.44 -2.79
C ALA A 177 1.02 1.39 -3.87
N PHE A 178 1.22 2.66 -3.53
CA PHE A 178 1.60 3.69 -4.48
C PHE A 178 2.26 4.90 -3.81
N PHE A 179 3.06 5.61 -4.57
CA PHE A 179 3.68 6.85 -4.11
C PHE A 179 2.87 8.06 -4.55
N VAL A 180 2.82 9.06 -3.68
CA VAL A 180 2.26 10.37 -3.99
C VAL A 180 3.24 11.48 -3.61
N ASP A 181 3.05 12.67 -4.18
CA ASP A 181 3.74 13.88 -3.73
C ASP A 181 3.27 14.23 -2.31
N SER A 182 4.20 14.37 -1.37
CA SER A 182 3.91 14.70 0.03
C SER A 182 3.22 16.06 0.23
N GLU A 183 3.28 16.94 -0.76
CA GLU A 183 2.65 18.27 -0.72
C GLU A 183 1.18 18.28 -1.17
N ILE A 184 0.61 17.13 -1.56
CA ILE A 184 -0.81 17.04 -1.89
C ILE A 184 -1.64 17.47 -0.68
N CYS A 185 -2.60 18.36 -0.95
CA CYS A 185 -3.63 18.74 0.02
C CYS A 185 -4.84 17.82 -0.17
N LEU A 186 -5.18 17.12 0.88
CA LEU A 186 -6.41 16.34 0.96
C LEU A 186 -7.51 17.21 1.56
N SER A 187 -8.72 17.12 1.01
CA SER A 187 -9.94 17.63 1.66
C SER A 187 -10.59 16.45 2.35
N LEU A 188 -10.33 16.30 3.64
CA LEU A 188 -10.84 15.19 4.45
C LEU A 188 -11.94 15.70 5.36
N ASP A 189 -13.02 14.96 5.52
CA ASP A 189 -13.96 15.23 6.60
C ASP A 189 -13.30 14.86 7.93
N GLN A 190 -13.58 15.67 8.97
CA GLN A 190 -12.90 15.56 10.26
C GLN A 190 -13.13 14.20 10.94
N GLU A 191 -14.18 13.47 10.53
CA GLU A 191 -14.52 12.12 10.97
C GLU A 191 -13.80 11.01 10.18
N GLU A 192 -13.06 11.36 9.11
CA GLU A 192 -12.39 10.40 8.22
C GLU A 192 -10.89 10.22 8.51
N ILE A 193 -10.33 10.99 9.45
CA ILE A 193 -8.93 10.84 9.86
C ILE A 193 -8.92 10.06 11.17
N GLU A 194 -8.75 8.75 11.07
CA GLU A 194 -8.49 7.93 12.24
C GLU A 194 -6.97 7.70 12.39
N LEU A 195 -6.51 7.80 13.62
CA LEU A 195 -5.14 7.49 13.99
C LEU A 195 -5.15 6.16 14.72
N SER A 196 -4.26 5.24 14.38
CA SER A 196 -4.04 4.08 15.23
C SER A 196 -3.53 4.57 16.60
N ASP A 197 -3.91 3.90 17.68
CA ASP A 197 -3.50 4.28 19.05
C ASP A 197 -1.96 4.37 19.19
N GLU A 198 -1.20 3.58 18.44
CA GLU A 198 0.26 3.66 18.39
C GLU A 198 0.77 4.87 17.59
N ALA A 199 0.12 5.27 16.52
CA ALA A 199 0.48 6.48 15.77
C ALA A 199 0.23 7.74 16.59
N LEU A 200 -0.78 7.75 17.47
CA LEU A 200 -0.98 8.80 18.47
C LEU A 200 0.18 8.91 19.45
N LEU A 201 0.80 7.80 19.83
CA LEU A 201 1.89 7.77 20.80
C LEU A 201 3.26 8.05 20.19
N THR A 202 3.50 7.69 18.93
CA THR A 202 4.81 7.79 18.28
C THR A 202 4.97 9.00 17.35
N GLY A 203 3.87 9.56 16.85
CA GLY A 203 3.88 10.68 15.89
C GLY A 203 3.98 12.07 16.51
N PHE A 204 3.77 12.22 17.83
CA PHE A 204 3.85 13.50 18.50
C PHE A 204 5.15 13.65 19.29
N THR A 205 5.89 14.72 19.04
CA THR A 205 6.90 15.17 19.99
C THR A 205 6.23 15.52 21.31
N SER A 206 6.92 15.37 22.44
CA SER A 206 6.41 15.76 23.77
C SER A 206 5.80 17.17 23.79
N LYS A 207 6.34 18.08 22.96
CA LYS A 207 5.85 19.45 22.81
C LYS A 207 4.50 19.51 22.07
N GLN A 208 4.27 18.66 21.08
CA GLN A 208 2.99 18.58 20.33
C GLN A 208 1.90 17.97 21.21
N LEU A 209 2.21 16.92 21.97
CA LEU A 209 1.30 16.35 22.97
C LEU A 209 0.90 17.37 24.04
N VAL A 210 1.86 18.11 24.59
CA VAL A 210 1.58 19.17 25.57
C VAL A 210 0.71 20.27 24.98
N ASN A 211 0.99 20.70 23.75
CA ASN A 211 0.18 21.73 23.09
C ASN A 211 -1.26 21.24 22.78
N GLU A 212 -1.43 19.98 22.42
CA GLU A 212 -2.76 19.40 22.16
C GLU A 212 -3.56 19.25 23.46
N VAL A 213 -2.93 18.79 24.54
CA VAL A 213 -3.54 18.74 25.89
C VAL A 213 -3.95 20.14 26.34
N LEU A 214 -3.09 21.14 26.18
CA LEU A 214 -3.42 22.53 26.52
C LEU A 214 -4.55 23.08 25.66
N ARG A 215 -4.64 22.72 24.38
CA ARG A 215 -5.72 23.11 23.49
C ARG A 215 -7.07 22.52 23.95
N ARG A 216 -7.10 21.23 24.35
CA ARG A 216 -8.32 20.57 24.85
C ARG A 216 -8.78 21.17 26.18
N ILE A 217 -7.87 21.41 27.10
CA ILE A 217 -8.15 22.11 28.36
C ILE A 217 -8.75 23.51 28.10
N ALA A 218 -8.15 24.28 27.14
CA ALA A 218 -8.63 25.59 26.78
C ALA A 218 -9.99 25.57 26.04
N ALA A 219 -10.32 24.47 25.37
CA ALA A 219 -11.60 24.27 24.71
C ALA A 219 -12.72 23.78 25.65
N GLY A 220 -12.38 23.46 26.92
CA GLY A 220 -13.36 22.98 27.90
C GLY A 220 -13.80 21.53 27.65
N GLU A 221 -12.98 20.75 26.93
CA GLU A 221 -13.22 19.31 26.66
C GLU A 221 -12.66 18.45 27.81
N ASP A 222 -12.91 18.82 29.07
CA ASP A 222 -12.57 17.99 30.20
C ASP A 222 -13.69 16.98 30.45
N ASN A 223 -13.40 15.73 30.19
CA ASN A 223 -13.96 14.48 30.70
C ASN A 223 -15.21 14.63 31.58
N GLU A 224 -16.35 14.25 31.03
CA GLU A 224 -17.40 13.59 31.79
C GLU A 224 -17.29 12.08 31.50
N ASP A 225 -16.39 11.39 32.21
CA ASP A 225 -16.46 9.96 32.45
C ASP A 225 -16.70 9.75 33.95
N GLU A 226 -17.92 9.59 34.33
CA GLU A 226 -18.37 8.84 35.50
C GLU A 226 -19.17 7.62 35.05
#